data_d0a833bffbad9a0cae43cddf3a7becb1
#
_entry.id   d0a833bffbad9a0cae43cddf3a7becb1
#
_cell.length_a   1.000
_cell.length_b   1.000
_cell.length_c   1.000
_cell.angle_alpha   90.00
_cell.angle_beta   90.00
_cell.angle_gamma   90.00
#
_symmetry.space_group_name_H-M   'P 1'
#
loop_
_entity.id
_entity.type
_entity.pdbx_description
1 polymer ?
#
loop_
_entity_poly.entity_id
_entity_poly.type
_entity_poly.pdbx_seq_one_letter_code
_entity_poly.pdbx_strand_id
1 'polypeptide(L)'
;MASAMGIGRFAYTPLLPEMVAQYNWSFATAGDLASANFIGYLVGALLAPAITQSPFIRIWLAASLMASAATTYLGAEANSFNLWLAVRFLSGVASAFCLVAVTTHLMFVLAKERQERFGNVHFAGVGLGILICMLAVYGGGDVSTQWARLGALSAGLMAVAWFLIGKHQFQPIPVVSRQSIDSGFDWTLWRLIIGYGFFGFGYVVAATFVVAMAQRLDTPGVDVRSVWTVVGLAFVPSVYLWQWVANRFGLLNTLKLAYLVEAVGVVLAGISGSYAGLLLACVLLGGTFGAITALGLSAARTAAPNRVAFAVSSMTVAFSLGQLIGPAVSGRMADASGDFVMASLLAAVLLVAAAGLVRPGKAAVT
;
A
#
# COMPACT_ATOMS: atom_id res chain seq x y z
N MET A 1 2.55 -8.85 8.23
CA MET A 1 2.55 -8.02 7.00
C MET A 1 2.11 -8.82 5.77
N ALA A 2 2.70 -10.00 5.48
CA ALA A 2 2.32 -10.80 4.32
C ALA A 2 0.82 -11.15 4.29
N SER A 3 0.23 -11.59 5.41
CA SER A 3 -1.19 -11.90 5.51
C SER A 3 -2.08 -10.65 5.32
N ALA A 4 -1.93 -9.63 6.18
CA ALA A 4 -2.88 -8.51 6.22
C ALA A 4 -2.70 -7.51 5.08
N MET A 5 -1.47 -7.25 4.63
CA MET A 5 -1.20 -6.31 3.55
C MET A 5 -1.01 -7.04 2.21
N GLY A 6 -0.11 -8.02 2.15
CA GLY A 6 0.20 -8.71 0.91
C GLY A 6 -0.99 -9.49 0.35
N ILE A 7 -1.68 -10.28 1.17
CA ILE A 7 -2.88 -11.00 0.75
C ILE A 7 -4.12 -10.12 0.96
N GLY A 8 -4.46 -9.76 2.19
CA GLY A 8 -5.73 -9.12 2.52
C GLY A 8 -6.05 -7.85 1.72
N ARG A 9 -5.03 -7.06 1.35
CA ARG A 9 -5.19 -5.84 0.57
C ARG A 9 -4.95 -6.04 -0.92
N PHE A 10 -3.85 -6.71 -1.29
CA PHE A 10 -3.36 -6.74 -2.66
C PHE A 10 -3.78 -7.97 -3.47
N ALA A 11 -4.47 -8.97 -2.86
CA ALA A 11 -5.07 -10.07 -3.61
C ALA A 11 -6.16 -9.63 -4.59
N TYR A 12 -6.77 -8.47 -4.36
CA TYR A 12 -7.79 -7.91 -5.22
C TYR A 12 -7.28 -7.65 -6.65
N THR A 13 -6.06 -7.15 -6.79
CA THR A 13 -5.47 -6.78 -8.08
C THR A 13 -5.39 -7.92 -9.09
N PRO A 14 -4.82 -9.10 -8.76
CA PRO A 14 -4.76 -10.21 -9.71
C PRO A 14 -6.13 -10.86 -9.98
N LEU A 15 -7.09 -10.74 -9.07
CA LEU A 15 -8.43 -11.30 -9.22
C LEU A 15 -9.42 -10.34 -9.89
N LEU A 16 -9.10 -9.04 -9.94
CA LEU A 16 -10.01 -8.00 -10.43
C LEU A 16 -10.56 -8.29 -11.84
N PRO A 17 -9.77 -8.71 -12.84
CA PRO A 17 -10.32 -8.98 -14.17
C PRO A 17 -11.33 -10.14 -14.19
N GLU A 18 -11.06 -11.18 -13.43
CA GLU A 18 -11.98 -12.34 -13.31
C GLU A 18 -13.27 -11.93 -12.57
N MET A 19 -13.16 -11.10 -11.53
CA MET A 19 -14.31 -10.55 -10.81
C MET A 19 -15.17 -9.66 -11.71
N VAL A 20 -14.54 -8.77 -12.49
CA VAL A 20 -15.24 -7.92 -13.47
C VAL A 20 -16.02 -8.77 -14.47
N ALA A 21 -15.40 -9.83 -15.00
CA ALA A 21 -16.06 -10.73 -15.94
C ALA A 21 -17.17 -11.56 -15.27
N GLN A 22 -16.92 -12.16 -14.10
CA GLN A 22 -17.88 -13.04 -13.43
C GLN A 22 -19.14 -12.30 -12.94
N TYR A 23 -18.96 -11.10 -12.39
CA TYR A 23 -20.06 -10.29 -11.83
C TYR A 23 -20.62 -9.28 -12.81
N ASN A 24 -20.11 -9.22 -14.03
CA ASN A 24 -20.46 -8.23 -15.05
C ASN A 24 -20.36 -6.79 -14.53
N TRP A 25 -19.27 -6.49 -13.83
CA TRP A 25 -19.00 -5.16 -13.29
C TRP A 25 -18.30 -4.26 -14.30
N SER A 26 -18.50 -2.95 -14.14
CA SER A 26 -17.67 -1.95 -14.81
C SER A 26 -16.35 -1.73 -14.05
N PHE A 27 -15.36 -1.09 -14.68
CA PHE A 27 -14.14 -0.68 -13.98
C PHE A 27 -14.40 0.40 -12.93
N ALA A 28 -15.46 1.22 -13.09
CA ALA A 28 -15.93 2.14 -12.05
C ALA A 28 -16.34 1.37 -10.79
N THR A 29 -17.17 0.33 -10.95
CA THR A 29 -17.60 -0.55 -9.85
C THR A 29 -16.41 -1.21 -9.16
N ALA A 30 -15.47 -1.74 -9.95
CA ALA A 30 -14.24 -2.33 -9.41
C ALA A 30 -13.38 -1.29 -8.68
N GLY A 31 -13.28 -0.07 -9.20
CA GLY A 31 -12.61 1.05 -8.54
C GLY A 31 -13.25 1.45 -7.21
N ASP A 32 -14.58 1.47 -7.14
CA ASP A 32 -15.32 1.77 -5.90
C ASP A 32 -15.06 0.70 -4.81
N LEU A 33 -14.96 -0.58 -5.19
CA LEU A 33 -14.58 -1.66 -4.27
C LEU A 33 -13.13 -1.54 -3.76
N ALA A 34 -12.20 -1.12 -4.63
CA ALA A 34 -10.84 -0.80 -4.19
C ALA A 34 -10.86 0.39 -3.23
N SER A 35 -11.62 1.44 -3.55
CA SER A 35 -11.78 2.63 -2.71
C SER A 35 -12.40 2.31 -1.35
N ALA A 36 -13.36 1.39 -1.26
CA ALA A 36 -13.92 0.93 0.01
C ALA A 36 -12.84 0.36 0.95
N ASN A 37 -11.88 -0.41 0.42
CA ASN A 37 -10.74 -0.88 1.21
C ASN A 37 -9.89 0.28 1.73
N PHE A 38 -9.68 1.31 0.93
CA PHE A 38 -8.89 2.47 1.35
C PHE A 38 -9.62 3.37 2.36
N ILE A 39 -10.96 3.47 2.29
CA ILE A 39 -11.77 4.10 3.34
C ILE A 39 -11.59 3.34 4.65
N GLY A 40 -11.73 2.01 4.62
CA GLY A 40 -11.51 1.17 5.78
C GLY A 40 -10.10 1.35 6.36
N TYR A 41 -9.10 1.40 5.49
CA TYR A 41 -7.71 1.64 5.91
C TYR A 41 -7.53 3.01 6.58
N LEU A 42 -8.12 4.07 6.04
CA LEU A 42 -8.08 5.40 6.66
C LEU A 42 -8.73 5.40 8.03
N VAL A 43 -9.93 4.82 8.16
CA VAL A 43 -10.63 4.68 9.45
C VAL A 43 -9.79 3.88 10.44
N GLY A 44 -9.25 2.74 10.02
CA GLY A 44 -8.38 1.91 10.82
C GLY A 44 -7.11 2.64 11.27
N ALA A 45 -6.47 3.40 10.40
CA ALA A 45 -5.27 4.18 10.72
C ALA A 45 -5.55 5.30 11.72
N LEU A 46 -6.71 5.95 11.65
CA LEU A 46 -7.14 6.98 12.60
C LEU A 46 -7.44 6.39 13.99
N LEU A 47 -7.95 5.17 14.05
CA LEU A 47 -8.26 4.47 15.31
C LEU A 47 -7.05 3.73 15.89
N ALA A 48 -6.03 3.44 15.10
CA ALA A 48 -4.87 2.64 15.50
C ALA A 48 -4.08 3.22 16.72
N PRO A 49 -3.95 4.54 16.93
CA PRO A 49 -3.28 5.08 18.12
C PRO A 49 -3.93 4.64 19.44
N ALA A 50 -5.25 4.57 19.49
CA ALA A 50 -5.97 4.09 20.68
C ALA A 50 -5.68 2.61 20.98
N ILE A 51 -5.44 1.82 19.94
CA ILE A 51 -5.13 0.39 20.02
C ILE A 51 -3.68 0.15 20.44
N THR A 52 -2.74 0.90 19.87
CA THR A 52 -1.30 0.75 20.17
C THR A 52 -0.95 1.18 21.60
N GLN A 53 -1.76 2.05 22.19
CA GLN A 53 -1.64 2.49 23.58
C GLN A 53 -2.37 1.56 24.57
N SER A 54 -3.18 0.63 24.07
CA SER A 54 -3.93 -0.30 24.89
C SER A 54 -3.02 -1.36 25.53
N PRO A 55 -3.25 -1.73 26.81
CA PRO A 55 -2.58 -2.89 27.41
C PRO A 55 -2.91 -4.21 26.69
N PHE A 56 -3.96 -4.20 25.87
CA PHE A 56 -4.42 -5.35 25.08
C PHE A 56 -3.91 -5.35 23.63
N ILE A 57 -2.85 -4.61 23.31
CA ILE A 57 -2.30 -4.50 21.95
C ILE A 57 -2.08 -5.86 21.27
N ARG A 58 -1.66 -6.88 22.03
CA ARG A 58 -1.50 -8.24 21.53
C ARG A 58 -2.82 -8.85 21.05
N ILE A 59 -3.91 -8.62 21.81
CA ILE A 59 -5.25 -9.09 21.44
C ILE A 59 -5.74 -8.35 20.20
N TRP A 60 -5.52 -7.05 20.13
CA TRP A 60 -5.88 -6.25 18.97
C TRP A 60 -5.11 -6.68 17.71
N LEU A 61 -3.82 -7.01 17.83
CA LEU A 61 -3.04 -7.55 16.71
C LEU A 61 -3.59 -8.91 16.26
N ALA A 62 -3.89 -9.82 17.19
CA ALA A 62 -4.52 -11.09 16.86
C ALA A 62 -5.88 -10.91 16.19
N ALA A 63 -6.74 -10.04 16.74
CA ALA A 63 -8.04 -9.71 16.17
C ALA A 63 -7.93 -9.13 14.77
N SER A 64 -6.95 -8.24 14.51
CA SER A 64 -6.72 -7.68 13.17
C SER A 64 -6.25 -8.72 12.16
N LEU A 65 -5.38 -9.64 12.57
CA LEU A 65 -4.93 -10.75 11.70
C LEU A 65 -6.08 -11.72 11.42
N MET A 66 -6.89 -12.07 12.43
CA MET A 66 -8.08 -12.90 12.27
C MET A 66 -9.10 -12.22 11.35
N ALA A 67 -9.37 -10.93 11.57
CA ALA A 67 -10.28 -10.17 10.73
C ALA A 67 -9.79 -10.10 9.27
N SER A 68 -8.48 -9.93 9.05
CA SER A 68 -7.90 -9.95 7.71
C SER A 68 -8.08 -11.31 7.02
N ALA A 69 -7.82 -12.41 7.71
CA ALA A 69 -8.02 -13.76 7.17
C ALA A 69 -9.51 -14.04 6.91
N ALA A 70 -10.38 -13.70 7.87
CA ALA A 70 -11.82 -13.89 7.77
C ALA A 70 -12.43 -13.08 6.61
N THR A 71 -12.08 -11.78 6.49
CA THR A 71 -12.58 -10.95 5.38
C THR A 71 -12.06 -11.43 4.03
N THR A 72 -10.83 -11.96 3.96
CA THR A 72 -10.31 -12.56 2.73
C THR A 72 -11.12 -13.82 2.38
N TYR A 73 -11.39 -14.71 3.35
CA TYR A 73 -12.21 -15.88 3.15
C TYR A 73 -13.67 -15.54 2.78
N LEU A 74 -14.27 -14.55 3.44
CA LEU A 74 -15.63 -14.07 3.13
C LEU A 74 -15.77 -13.53 1.70
N GLY A 75 -14.68 -13.17 1.03
CA GLY A 75 -14.68 -12.89 -0.39
C GLY A 75 -15.16 -14.08 -1.24
N ALA A 76 -15.00 -15.31 -0.78
CA ALA A 76 -15.51 -16.51 -1.45
C ALA A 76 -17.05 -16.61 -1.42
N GLU A 77 -17.68 -16.07 -0.38
CA GLU A 77 -19.14 -16.11 -0.17
C GLU A 77 -19.83 -14.82 -0.62
N ALA A 78 -19.07 -13.80 -1.04
CA ALA A 78 -19.61 -12.51 -1.39
C ALA A 78 -20.29 -12.55 -2.77
N ASN A 79 -21.61 -12.54 -2.77
CA ASN A 79 -22.47 -12.65 -3.95
C ASN A 79 -23.20 -11.36 -4.33
N SER A 80 -23.03 -10.29 -3.55
CA SER A 80 -23.64 -8.98 -3.80
C SER A 80 -22.63 -7.86 -3.68
N PHE A 81 -22.85 -6.76 -4.42
CA PHE A 81 -21.99 -5.58 -4.38
C PHE A 81 -21.86 -4.99 -2.96
N ASN A 82 -22.97 -4.91 -2.21
CA ASN A 82 -22.96 -4.37 -0.85
C ASN A 82 -22.13 -5.24 0.12
N LEU A 83 -22.20 -6.57 -0.03
CA LEU A 83 -21.39 -7.46 0.78
C LEU A 83 -19.90 -7.31 0.42
N TRP A 84 -19.57 -7.17 -0.86
CA TRP A 84 -18.21 -6.87 -1.29
C TRP A 84 -17.70 -5.54 -0.73
N LEU A 85 -18.52 -4.48 -0.71
CA LEU A 85 -18.15 -3.20 -0.08
C LEU A 85 -17.82 -3.38 1.40
N ALA A 86 -18.66 -4.10 2.14
CA ALA A 86 -18.46 -4.36 3.57
C ALA A 86 -17.16 -5.18 3.81
N VAL A 87 -16.97 -6.26 3.05
CA VAL A 87 -15.77 -7.12 3.13
C VAL A 87 -14.51 -6.32 2.83
N ARG A 88 -14.52 -5.50 1.77
CA ARG A 88 -13.38 -4.65 1.39
C ARG A 88 -13.09 -3.59 2.45
N PHE A 89 -14.12 -2.92 2.97
CA PHE A 89 -13.96 -1.94 4.06
C PHE A 89 -13.36 -2.56 5.32
N LEU A 90 -13.91 -3.68 5.80
CA LEU A 90 -13.42 -4.36 7.00
C LEU A 90 -11.99 -4.89 6.81
N SER A 91 -11.65 -5.43 5.64
CA SER A 91 -10.29 -5.82 5.28
C SER A 91 -9.33 -4.63 5.35
N GLY A 92 -9.77 -3.44 4.90
CA GLY A 92 -9.03 -2.20 5.02
C GLY A 92 -8.72 -1.83 6.47
N VAL A 93 -9.74 -1.83 7.34
CA VAL A 93 -9.59 -1.57 8.79
C VAL A 93 -8.60 -2.55 9.41
N ALA A 94 -8.76 -3.84 9.16
CA ALA A 94 -7.89 -4.89 9.69
C ALA A 94 -6.44 -4.72 9.25
N SER A 95 -6.20 -4.40 7.97
CA SER A 95 -4.85 -4.20 7.43
C SER A 95 -4.16 -2.97 8.04
N ALA A 96 -4.91 -1.88 8.29
CA ALA A 96 -4.38 -0.68 8.95
C ALA A 96 -3.95 -0.98 10.38
N PHE A 97 -4.78 -1.66 11.16
CA PHE A 97 -4.45 -2.03 12.53
C PHE A 97 -3.20 -2.93 12.59
N CYS A 98 -3.12 -3.93 11.71
CA CYS A 98 -1.96 -4.80 11.62
C CYS A 98 -0.70 -4.00 11.27
N LEU A 99 -0.75 -3.13 10.25
CA LEU A 99 0.39 -2.33 9.83
C LEU A 99 0.88 -1.42 10.96
N VAL A 100 -0.02 -0.67 11.59
CA VAL A 100 0.34 0.28 12.62
C VAL A 100 0.87 -0.45 13.85
N ALA A 101 0.21 -1.51 14.32
CA ALA A 101 0.65 -2.28 15.48
C ALA A 101 2.03 -2.92 15.26
N VAL A 102 2.25 -3.57 14.11
CA VAL A 102 3.53 -4.20 13.78
C VAL A 102 4.64 -3.16 13.64
N THR A 103 4.39 -2.08 12.88
CA THR A 103 5.40 -1.05 12.65
C THR A 103 5.81 -0.37 13.94
N THR A 104 4.83 0.03 14.76
CA THR A 104 5.10 0.76 16.01
C THR A 104 5.83 -0.13 17.02
N HIS A 105 5.41 -1.38 17.16
CA HIS A 105 6.08 -2.32 18.08
C HIS A 105 7.50 -2.65 17.60
N LEU A 106 7.70 -2.92 16.31
CA LEU A 106 9.02 -3.19 15.74
C LEU A 106 9.96 -2.00 15.94
N MET A 107 9.51 -0.78 15.65
CA MET A 107 10.32 0.42 15.87
C MET A 107 10.70 0.60 17.33
N PHE A 108 9.80 0.32 18.27
CA PHE A 108 10.08 0.36 19.70
C PHE A 108 11.17 -0.65 20.09
N VAL A 109 11.07 -1.91 19.63
CA VAL A 109 12.05 -2.96 19.94
C VAL A 109 13.41 -2.61 19.32
N LEU A 110 13.44 -2.19 18.05
CA LEU A 110 14.69 -1.85 17.35
C LEU A 110 15.39 -0.63 17.95
N ALA A 111 14.65 0.37 18.42
CA ALA A 111 15.22 1.51 19.12
C ALA A 111 15.86 1.08 20.45
N LYS A 112 15.21 0.19 21.21
CA LYS A 112 15.77 -0.37 22.45
C LYS A 112 17.05 -1.16 22.22
N GLU A 113 17.10 -1.93 21.13
CA GLU A 113 18.26 -2.75 20.74
C GLU A 113 19.32 -1.98 19.92
N ARG A 114 19.12 -0.69 19.67
CA ARG A 114 19.98 0.16 18.82
C ARG A 114 20.17 -0.39 17.39
N GLN A 115 19.13 -1.03 16.85
CA GLN A 115 19.11 -1.67 15.54
C GLN A 115 18.16 -0.99 14.55
N GLU A 116 18.00 0.31 14.62
CA GLU A 116 17.05 1.10 13.84
C GLU A 116 17.20 0.94 12.33
N ARG A 117 18.39 0.54 11.86
CA ARG A 117 18.68 0.24 10.43
C ARG A 117 17.76 -0.84 9.85
N PHE A 118 17.19 -1.71 10.69
CA PHE A 118 16.27 -2.78 10.26
C PHE A 118 14.81 -2.37 10.30
N GLY A 119 14.51 -1.12 10.63
CA GLY A 119 13.13 -0.62 10.80
C GLY A 119 12.21 -0.84 9.60
N ASN A 120 12.78 -0.91 8.40
CA ASN A 120 12.01 -1.07 7.17
C ASN A 120 11.88 -2.55 6.70
N VAL A 121 12.51 -3.51 7.39
CA VAL A 121 12.50 -4.96 7.01
C VAL A 121 11.07 -5.50 6.87
N HIS A 122 10.17 -5.08 7.76
CA HIS A 122 8.80 -5.58 7.79
C HIS A 122 8.01 -5.26 6.50
N PHE A 123 8.40 -4.22 5.75
CA PHE A 123 7.77 -3.92 4.46
C PHE A 123 8.04 -5.00 3.41
N ALA A 124 9.20 -5.68 3.43
CA ALA A 124 9.46 -6.80 2.53
C ALA A 124 8.40 -7.92 2.67
N GLY A 125 7.80 -8.04 3.87
CA GLY A 125 6.68 -8.95 4.10
C GLY A 125 5.45 -8.66 3.23
N VAL A 126 5.26 -7.43 2.75
CA VAL A 126 4.18 -7.10 1.81
C VAL A 126 4.44 -7.74 0.46
N GLY A 127 5.66 -7.56 -0.08
CA GLY A 127 6.06 -8.18 -1.35
C GLY A 127 6.02 -9.72 -1.29
N LEU A 128 6.51 -10.31 -0.19
CA LEU A 128 6.38 -11.76 0.04
C LEU A 128 4.92 -12.21 0.07
N GLY A 129 4.03 -11.43 0.68
CA GLY A 129 2.60 -11.72 0.70
C GLY A 129 1.96 -11.63 -0.68
N ILE A 130 2.39 -10.71 -1.54
CA ILE A 130 1.99 -10.64 -2.96
C ILE A 130 2.44 -11.92 -3.68
N LEU A 131 3.68 -12.37 -3.49
CA LEU A 131 4.18 -13.60 -4.11
C LEU A 131 3.43 -14.84 -3.64
N ILE A 132 3.15 -14.96 -2.34
CA ILE A 132 2.36 -16.07 -1.77
C ILE A 132 0.92 -16.02 -2.32
N CYS A 133 0.33 -14.83 -2.46
CA CYS A 133 -0.97 -14.65 -3.11
C CYS A 133 -0.97 -15.24 -4.52
N MET A 134 0.07 -14.96 -5.31
CA MET A 134 0.16 -15.46 -6.68
C MET A 134 0.25 -16.99 -6.76
N LEU A 135 0.88 -17.68 -5.81
CA LEU A 135 0.88 -19.13 -5.75
C LEU A 135 -0.55 -19.70 -5.63
N ALA A 136 -1.42 -19.05 -4.85
CA ALA A 136 -2.81 -19.47 -4.74
C ALA A 136 -3.61 -19.17 -6.02
N VAL A 137 -3.37 -18.02 -6.63
CA VAL A 137 -4.06 -17.56 -7.84
C VAL A 137 -3.69 -18.43 -9.04
N TYR A 138 -2.42 -18.82 -9.19
CA TYR A 138 -1.99 -19.75 -10.25
C TYR A 138 -2.59 -21.15 -10.14
N GLY A 139 -3.08 -21.53 -8.95
CA GLY A 139 -3.81 -22.80 -8.78
C GLY A 139 -5.14 -22.87 -9.53
N GLY A 140 -5.56 -21.76 -10.17
CA GLY A 140 -6.80 -21.70 -10.96
C GLY A 140 -8.07 -21.87 -10.11
N GLY A 141 -9.18 -22.14 -10.78
CA GLY A 141 -10.51 -22.21 -10.18
C GLY A 141 -11.28 -20.90 -10.37
N ASP A 142 -12.54 -20.89 -9.99
CA ASP A 142 -13.37 -19.71 -10.01
C ASP A 142 -12.98 -18.68 -8.93
N VAL A 143 -13.53 -17.48 -9.00
CA VAL A 143 -13.23 -16.38 -8.06
C VAL A 143 -13.47 -16.81 -6.60
N SER A 144 -14.56 -17.54 -6.33
CA SER A 144 -14.88 -18.04 -4.98
C SER A 144 -13.79 -18.96 -4.44
N THR A 145 -13.38 -19.96 -5.24
CA THR A 145 -12.30 -20.90 -4.89
C THR A 145 -10.98 -20.18 -4.63
N GLN A 146 -10.63 -19.18 -5.44
CA GLN A 146 -9.40 -18.41 -5.27
C GLN A 146 -9.43 -17.60 -3.98
N TRP A 147 -10.54 -16.91 -3.66
CA TRP A 147 -10.68 -16.18 -2.40
C TRP A 147 -10.66 -17.09 -1.18
N ALA A 148 -11.30 -18.28 -1.25
CA ALA A 148 -11.25 -19.27 -0.18
C ALA A 148 -9.81 -19.76 0.11
N ARG A 149 -9.04 -20.08 -0.94
CA ARG A 149 -7.61 -20.44 -0.80
C ARG A 149 -6.79 -19.33 -0.19
N LEU A 150 -6.99 -18.08 -0.63
CA LEU A 150 -6.30 -16.93 -0.10
C LEU A 150 -6.62 -16.68 1.37
N GLY A 151 -7.89 -16.87 1.76
CA GLY A 151 -8.32 -16.82 3.16
C GLY A 151 -7.65 -17.90 4.00
N ALA A 152 -7.59 -19.14 3.50
CA ALA A 152 -6.90 -20.25 4.16
C ALA A 152 -5.39 -19.99 4.32
N LEU A 153 -4.72 -19.50 3.27
CA LEU A 153 -3.31 -19.11 3.34
C LEU A 153 -3.07 -17.96 4.31
N SER A 154 -3.95 -16.95 4.32
CA SER A 154 -3.89 -15.85 5.26
C SER A 154 -4.02 -16.33 6.71
N ALA A 155 -4.93 -17.28 6.97
CA ALA A 155 -5.08 -17.93 8.27
C ALA A 155 -3.85 -18.75 8.66
N GLY A 156 -3.25 -19.50 7.73
CA GLY A 156 -2.00 -20.21 7.95
C GLY A 156 -0.84 -19.29 8.31
N LEU A 157 -0.67 -18.19 7.56
CA LEU A 157 0.34 -17.16 7.88
C LEU A 157 0.09 -16.49 9.23
N MET A 158 -1.19 -16.28 9.59
CA MET A 158 -1.57 -15.78 10.92
C MET A 158 -1.16 -16.76 12.01
N ALA A 159 -1.43 -18.06 11.83
CA ALA A 159 -1.04 -19.08 12.80
C ALA A 159 0.47 -19.16 12.99
N VAL A 160 1.24 -19.12 11.88
CA VAL A 160 2.71 -19.06 11.91
C VAL A 160 3.18 -17.78 12.64
N ALA A 161 2.63 -16.63 12.30
CA ALA A 161 2.98 -15.36 12.95
C ALA A 161 2.68 -15.42 14.46
N TRP A 162 1.51 -15.95 14.85
CA TRP A 162 1.13 -16.10 16.24
C TRP A 162 2.07 -17.01 17.01
N PHE A 163 2.47 -18.13 16.39
CA PHE A 163 3.42 -19.08 16.98
C PHE A 163 4.81 -18.45 17.14
N LEU A 164 5.31 -17.74 16.12
CA LEU A 164 6.62 -17.06 16.15
C LEU A 164 6.65 -15.89 17.13
N ILE A 165 5.59 -15.10 17.20
CA ILE A 165 5.45 -14.01 18.17
C ILE A 165 5.36 -14.57 19.60
N GLY A 166 4.76 -15.73 19.76
CA GLY A 166 4.76 -16.60 20.94
C GLY A 166 4.66 -15.84 22.26
N LYS A 167 5.74 -15.87 23.02
CA LYS A 167 5.85 -15.29 24.37
C LYS A 167 6.39 -13.86 24.40
N HIS A 168 6.64 -13.21 23.24
CA HIS A 168 7.08 -11.82 23.24
C HIS A 168 6.03 -10.91 23.87
N GLN A 169 6.45 -10.15 24.86
CA GLN A 169 5.58 -9.20 25.54
C GLN A 169 5.45 -7.95 24.68
N PHE A 170 4.28 -7.74 24.11
CA PHE A 170 3.91 -6.45 23.53
C PHE A 170 3.63 -5.49 24.68
N GLN A 171 4.45 -4.46 24.81
CA GLN A 171 4.22 -3.40 25.78
C GLN A 171 3.42 -2.27 25.14
N PRO A 172 2.46 -1.66 25.85
CA PRO A 172 1.80 -0.45 25.42
C PRO A 172 2.86 0.62 25.18
N ILE A 173 2.73 1.33 24.07
CA ILE A 173 3.66 2.39 23.76
C ILE A 173 3.24 3.62 24.54
N PRO A 174 4.14 4.22 25.36
CA PRO A 174 3.82 5.40 26.13
C PRO A 174 3.29 6.51 25.21
N VAL A 175 2.22 7.17 25.64
CA VAL A 175 1.76 8.39 25.00
C VAL A 175 2.89 9.41 25.12
N VAL A 176 3.53 9.73 24.02
CA VAL A 176 4.39 10.93 23.99
C VAL A 176 3.47 12.10 24.31
N SER A 177 3.65 12.72 25.46
CA SER A 177 2.86 13.85 25.91
C SER A 177 2.75 14.86 24.74
N ARG A 178 1.55 15.40 24.54
CA ARG A 178 1.32 16.51 23.61
C ARG A 178 2.29 17.63 23.98
N GLN A 179 3.47 17.61 23.36
CA GLN A 179 4.31 18.80 23.37
C GLN A 179 3.50 19.92 22.74
N SER A 180 3.53 21.08 23.38
CA SER A 180 2.84 22.29 22.95
C SER A 180 2.96 22.43 21.44
N ILE A 181 1.82 22.47 20.75
CA ILE A 181 1.76 22.67 19.31
C ILE A 181 2.25 24.11 19.10
N ASP A 182 3.55 24.22 18.86
CA ASP A 182 4.08 25.46 18.31
C ASP A 182 3.43 25.60 16.93
N SER A 183 2.51 26.56 16.81
CA SER A 183 1.56 26.67 15.70
C SER A 183 2.18 27.25 14.42
N GLY A 184 3.49 27.24 14.31
CA GLY A 184 4.17 27.70 13.11
C GLY A 184 3.77 26.87 11.89
N PHE A 185 3.22 27.52 10.87
CA PHE A 185 2.93 26.91 9.57
C PHE A 185 4.24 26.55 8.88
N ASP A 186 4.57 25.26 8.80
CA ASP A 186 5.77 24.76 8.12
C ASP A 186 5.42 24.39 6.68
N TRP A 187 5.77 25.28 5.76
CA TRP A 187 5.53 25.08 4.33
C TRP A 187 6.27 23.86 3.77
N THR A 188 7.40 23.49 4.35
CA THR A 188 8.17 22.29 3.95
C THR A 188 7.38 21.01 4.24
N LEU A 189 6.82 20.92 5.45
CA LEU A 189 5.98 19.78 5.84
C LEU A 189 4.71 19.71 4.98
N TRP A 190 4.04 20.84 4.72
CA TRP A 190 2.82 20.83 3.91
C TRP A 190 3.06 20.39 2.47
N ARG A 191 4.19 20.78 1.86
CA ARG A 191 4.58 20.28 0.54
C ARG A 191 4.76 18.77 0.53
N LEU A 192 5.41 18.20 1.56
CA LEU A 192 5.55 16.75 1.68
C LEU A 192 4.20 16.07 1.84
N ILE A 193 3.29 16.61 2.66
CA ILE A 193 1.93 16.07 2.88
C ILE A 193 1.16 16.04 1.56
N ILE A 194 1.13 17.16 0.82
CA ILE A 194 0.41 17.25 -0.46
C ILE A 194 1.04 16.29 -1.49
N GLY A 195 2.37 16.28 -1.62
CA GLY A 195 3.08 15.39 -2.54
C GLY A 195 2.83 13.92 -2.22
N TYR A 196 2.71 13.58 -0.94
CA TYR A 196 2.41 12.22 -0.51
C TYR A 196 0.95 11.82 -0.78
N GLY A 197 0.03 12.77 -0.76
CA GLY A 197 -1.35 12.58 -1.24
C GLY A 197 -1.39 12.31 -2.74
N PHE A 198 -0.62 13.05 -3.54
CA PHE A 198 -0.47 12.81 -4.98
C PHE A 198 0.15 11.44 -5.27
N PHE A 199 1.12 11.01 -4.49
CA PHE A 199 1.67 9.67 -4.58
C PHE A 199 0.62 8.60 -4.27
N GLY A 200 -0.21 8.81 -3.24
CA GLY A 200 -1.31 7.91 -2.90
C GLY A 200 -2.25 7.68 -4.07
N PHE A 201 -2.59 8.73 -4.83
CA PHE A 201 -3.36 8.63 -6.07
C PHE A 201 -2.55 7.95 -7.18
N GLY A 202 -1.32 8.40 -7.38
CA GLY A 202 -0.52 8.02 -8.55
C GLY A 202 -0.24 6.53 -8.65
N TYR A 203 0.32 5.95 -7.58
CA TYR A 203 0.71 4.53 -7.62
C TYR A 203 -0.50 3.60 -7.65
N VAL A 204 -1.60 3.99 -6.97
CA VAL A 204 -2.73 3.08 -6.77
C VAL A 204 -3.50 2.81 -8.05
N VAL A 205 -3.45 3.70 -9.04
CA VAL A 205 -4.03 3.50 -10.37
C VAL A 205 -3.46 2.24 -11.01
N ALA A 206 -2.14 2.18 -11.15
CA ALA A 206 -1.46 1.01 -11.69
C ALA A 206 -1.58 -0.19 -10.73
N ALA A 207 -1.40 0.00 -9.42
CA ALA A 207 -1.50 -1.08 -8.45
C ALA A 207 -2.90 -1.73 -8.38
N THR A 208 -3.95 -1.04 -8.80
CA THR A 208 -5.31 -1.61 -8.86
C THR A 208 -5.58 -2.30 -10.19
N PHE A 209 -5.17 -1.69 -11.31
CA PHE A 209 -5.64 -2.07 -12.64
C PHE A 209 -4.59 -2.71 -13.56
N VAL A 210 -3.33 -2.88 -13.11
CA VAL A 210 -2.25 -3.36 -14.00
C VAL A 210 -2.53 -4.75 -14.61
N VAL A 211 -3.22 -5.64 -13.89
CA VAL A 211 -3.60 -6.95 -14.44
C VAL A 211 -4.72 -6.82 -15.47
N ALA A 212 -5.66 -5.89 -15.25
CA ALA A 212 -6.69 -5.55 -16.24
C ALA A 212 -6.06 -4.88 -17.49
N MET A 213 -5.02 -4.05 -17.31
CA MET A 213 -4.25 -3.50 -18.43
C MET A 213 -3.55 -4.62 -19.22
N ALA A 214 -2.97 -5.62 -18.52
CA ALA A 214 -2.34 -6.77 -19.16
C ALA A 214 -3.34 -7.63 -19.95
N GLN A 215 -4.55 -7.81 -19.44
CA GLN A 215 -5.59 -8.60 -20.11
C GLN A 215 -5.98 -7.99 -21.47
N ARG A 216 -5.91 -6.66 -21.60
CA ARG A 216 -6.21 -5.96 -22.86
C ARG A 216 -5.17 -6.16 -23.98
N LEU A 217 -3.96 -6.59 -23.62
CA LEU A 217 -2.91 -6.85 -24.61
C LEU A 217 -3.14 -8.14 -25.39
N ASP A 218 -4.10 -8.98 -24.94
CA ASP A 218 -4.46 -10.25 -25.59
C ASP A 218 -3.24 -11.06 -26.08
N THR A 219 -2.25 -11.23 -25.19
CA THR A 219 -0.98 -11.88 -25.53
C THR A 219 -1.12 -13.39 -25.44
N PRO A 220 -1.10 -14.14 -26.57
CA PRO A 220 -1.31 -15.58 -26.56
C PRO A 220 -0.29 -16.32 -25.69
N GLY A 221 -0.76 -17.28 -24.91
CA GLY A 221 0.09 -18.18 -24.11
C GLY A 221 0.69 -17.54 -22.85
N VAL A 222 0.32 -16.29 -22.50
CA VAL A 222 0.81 -15.58 -21.31
C VAL A 222 -0.30 -15.52 -20.28
N ASP A 223 0.00 -15.96 -19.04
CA ASP A 223 -0.87 -15.65 -17.91
C ASP A 223 -0.68 -14.21 -17.48
N VAL A 224 -1.66 -13.37 -17.80
CA VAL A 224 -1.64 -11.93 -17.53
C VAL A 224 -1.44 -11.57 -16.06
N ARG A 225 -1.78 -12.49 -15.15
CA ARG A 225 -1.60 -12.33 -13.71
C ARG A 225 -0.12 -12.31 -13.30
N SER A 226 0.77 -12.82 -14.16
CA SER A 226 2.23 -12.83 -13.92
C SER A 226 2.83 -11.43 -13.79
N VAL A 227 2.20 -10.38 -14.35
CA VAL A 227 2.63 -8.99 -14.14
C VAL A 227 2.61 -8.63 -12.65
N TRP A 228 1.62 -9.15 -11.88
CA TRP A 228 1.56 -8.89 -10.45
C TRP A 228 2.64 -9.64 -9.66
N THR A 229 3.08 -10.81 -10.13
CA THR A 229 4.26 -11.51 -9.60
C THR A 229 5.51 -10.65 -9.73
N VAL A 230 5.70 -10.00 -10.89
CA VAL A 230 6.84 -9.09 -11.11
C VAL A 230 6.80 -7.90 -10.17
N VAL A 231 5.62 -7.33 -9.91
CA VAL A 231 5.46 -6.28 -8.88
C VAL A 231 5.93 -6.78 -7.52
N GLY A 232 5.50 -7.97 -7.10
CA GLY A 232 5.91 -8.57 -5.82
C GLY A 232 7.42 -8.82 -5.73
N LEU A 233 8.03 -9.36 -6.79
CA LEU A 233 9.48 -9.59 -6.86
C LEU A 233 10.29 -8.29 -6.77
N ALA A 234 9.87 -7.26 -7.49
CA ALA A 234 10.53 -5.95 -7.47
C ALA A 234 10.36 -5.25 -6.11
N PHE A 235 9.22 -5.45 -5.45
CA PHE A 235 8.92 -4.84 -4.15
C PHE A 235 9.86 -5.33 -3.04
N VAL A 236 10.17 -6.63 -2.98
CA VAL A 236 10.94 -7.23 -1.88
C VAL A 236 12.28 -6.51 -1.65
N PRO A 237 13.14 -6.26 -2.65
CA PRO A 237 14.42 -5.57 -2.45
C PRO A 237 14.29 -4.05 -2.44
N SER A 238 13.16 -3.49 -2.88
CA SER A 238 13.02 -2.06 -3.19
C SER A 238 13.36 -1.14 -2.03
N VAL A 239 12.84 -1.42 -0.85
CA VAL A 239 13.03 -0.56 0.33
C VAL A 239 14.50 -0.47 0.73
N TYR A 240 15.24 -1.58 0.64
CA TYR A 240 16.68 -1.60 0.93
C TYR A 240 17.49 -0.88 -0.14
N LEU A 241 17.17 -1.13 -1.40
CA LEU A 241 17.83 -0.50 -2.52
C LEU A 241 17.72 1.03 -2.45
N TRP A 242 16.50 1.53 -2.25
CA TRP A 242 16.27 2.97 -2.16
C TRP A 242 16.81 3.59 -0.86
N GLN A 243 16.86 2.83 0.24
CA GLN A 243 17.54 3.30 1.45
C GLN A 243 19.06 3.45 1.22
N TRP A 244 19.67 2.51 0.49
CA TRP A 244 21.08 2.63 0.10
C TRP A 244 21.30 3.86 -0.79
N VAL A 245 20.44 4.12 -1.76
CA VAL A 245 20.47 5.33 -2.60
C VAL A 245 20.33 6.58 -1.74
N ALA A 246 19.40 6.60 -0.78
CA ALA A 246 19.17 7.74 0.12
C ALA A 246 20.37 8.06 1.00
N ASN A 247 21.09 7.04 1.47
CA ASN A 247 22.33 7.21 2.24
C ASN A 247 23.45 7.83 1.40
N ARG A 248 23.44 7.65 0.07
CA ARG A 248 24.49 8.15 -0.83
C ARG A 248 24.16 9.51 -1.46
N PHE A 249 22.91 9.76 -1.81
CA PHE A 249 22.47 10.94 -2.56
C PHE A 249 21.58 11.89 -1.74
N GLY A 250 21.29 11.52 -0.49
CA GLY A 250 20.41 12.27 0.41
C GLY A 250 18.92 11.91 0.24
N LEU A 251 18.19 12.01 1.35
CA LEU A 251 16.81 11.54 1.49
C LEU A 251 15.84 12.22 0.49
N LEU A 252 15.88 13.56 0.41
CA LEU A 252 14.94 14.32 -0.41
C LEU A 252 15.19 14.13 -1.92
N ASN A 253 16.46 14.09 -2.34
CA ASN A 253 16.81 13.84 -3.74
C ASN A 253 16.37 12.44 -4.16
N THR A 254 16.56 11.47 -3.28
CA THR A 254 16.14 10.08 -3.52
C THR A 254 14.62 9.95 -3.57
N LEU A 255 13.89 10.62 -2.68
CA LEU A 255 12.43 10.65 -2.72
C LEU A 255 11.91 11.27 -4.02
N LYS A 256 12.51 12.37 -4.47
CA LYS A 256 12.20 13.00 -5.75
C LYS A 256 12.44 12.06 -6.94
N LEU A 257 13.60 11.39 -6.95
CA LEU A 257 13.94 10.43 -8.01
C LEU A 257 12.95 9.25 -8.02
N ALA A 258 12.59 8.73 -6.85
CA ALA A 258 11.65 7.62 -6.73
C ALA A 258 10.26 7.99 -7.29
N TYR A 259 9.76 9.21 -7.03
CA TYR A 259 8.51 9.70 -7.64
C TYR A 259 8.58 9.75 -9.17
N LEU A 260 9.71 10.22 -9.73
CA LEU A 260 9.89 10.30 -11.19
C LEU A 260 9.97 8.91 -11.82
N VAL A 261 10.69 7.98 -11.19
CA VAL A 261 10.77 6.58 -11.66
C VAL A 261 9.39 5.93 -11.62
N GLU A 262 8.61 6.16 -10.58
CA GLU A 262 7.25 5.64 -10.49
C GLU A 262 6.32 6.27 -11.52
N ALA A 263 6.44 7.58 -11.79
CA ALA A 263 5.69 8.25 -12.84
C ALA A 263 5.94 7.60 -14.21
N VAL A 264 7.20 7.28 -14.52
CA VAL A 264 7.54 6.54 -15.77
C VAL A 264 6.87 5.16 -15.75
N GLY A 265 6.92 4.42 -14.63
CA GLY A 265 6.27 3.12 -14.51
C GLY A 265 4.77 3.19 -14.75
N VAL A 266 4.09 4.19 -14.18
CA VAL A 266 2.64 4.37 -14.32
C VAL A 266 2.26 4.78 -15.75
N VAL A 267 3.03 5.65 -16.41
CA VAL A 267 2.83 5.96 -17.82
C VAL A 267 2.98 4.72 -18.69
N LEU A 268 4.07 3.99 -18.50
CA LEU A 268 4.33 2.76 -19.27
C LEU A 268 3.19 1.73 -19.07
N ALA A 269 2.64 1.61 -17.87
CA ALA A 269 1.51 0.72 -17.61
C ALA A 269 0.28 1.07 -18.46
N GLY A 270 0.00 2.37 -18.64
CA GLY A 270 -1.15 2.84 -19.39
C GLY A 270 -0.98 2.81 -20.91
N ILE A 271 0.22 3.12 -21.41
CA ILE A 271 0.44 3.31 -22.88
C ILE A 271 1.11 2.12 -23.55
N SER A 272 1.63 1.13 -22.79
CA SER A 272 2.37 0.03 -23.39
C SER A 272 1.48 -0.85 -24.25
N GLY A 273 1.81 -0.96 -25.54
CA GLY A 273 1.20 -1.90 -26.48
C GLY A 273 1.85 -3.29 -26.46
N SER A 274 2.78 -3.56 -25.53
CA SER A 274 3.50 -4.82 -25.46
C SER A 274 3.59 -5.35 -24.02
N TYR A 275 3.59 -6.68 -23.89
CA TYR A 275 3.75 -7.34 -22.61
C TYR A 275 5.10 -7.02 -21.94
N ALA A 276 6.18 -6.94 -22.73
CA ALA A 276 7.50 -6.59 -22.20
C ALA A 276 7.55 -5.17 -21.62
N GLY A 277 6.91 -4.21 -22.27
CA GLY A 277 6.78 -2.85 -21.74
C GLY A 277 5.97 -2.80 -20.46
N LEU A 278 4.91 -3.62 -20.35
CA LEU A 278 4.11 -3.72 -19.15
C LEU A 278 4.89 -4.40 -18.02
N LEU A 279 5.71 -5.41 -18.28
CA LEU A 279 6.62 -5.99 -17.30
C LEU A 279 7.61 -4.96 -16.74
N LEU A 280 8.18 -4.12 -17.61
CA LEU A 280 9.05 -3.02 -17.18
C LEU A 280 8.28 -2.04 -16.28
N ALA A 281 7.04 -1.68 -16.64
CA ALA A 281 6.17 -0.88 -15.80
C ALA A 281 5.97 -1.50 -14.40
N CYS A 282 5.76 -2.81 -14.34
CA CYS A 282 5.59 -3.56 -13.09
C CYS A 282 6.88 -3.60 -12.23
N VAL A 283 8.05 -3.68 -12.87
CA VAL A 283 9.35 -3.57 -12.16
C VAL A 283 9.49 -2.18 -11.54
N LEU A 284 9.17 -1.12 -12.30
CA LEU A 284 9.26 0.25 -11.80
C LEU A 284 8.24 0.51 -10.69
N LEU A 285 7.00 0.08 -10.85
CA LEU A 285 5.95 0.20 -9.85
C LEU A 285 6.33 -0.54 -8.56
N GLY A 286 6.59 -1.84 -8.64
CA GLY A 286 6.97 -2.66 -7.48
C GLY A 286 8.25 -2.18 -6.82
N GLY A 287 9.21 -1.73 -7.65
CA GLY A 287 10.51 -1.21 -7.21
C GLY A 287 10.45 0.14 -6.50
N THR A 288 9.33 0.86 -6.52
CA THR A 288 9.26 2.23 -5.99
C THR A 288 8.21 2.44 -4.91
N PHE A 289 6.98 1.93 -5.03
CA PHE A 289 5.90 2.37 -4.15
C PHE A 289 6.13 2.04 -2.66
N GLY A 290 6.73 0.90 -2.33
CA GLY A 290 7.11 0.58 -0.95
C GLY A 290 8.22 1.46 -0.41
N ALA A 291 9.18 1.76 -1.25
CA ALA A 291 10.31 2.63 -0.92
C ALA A 291 9.87 4.09 -0.72
N ILE A 292 9.03 4.62 -1.60
CA ILE A 292 8.47 5.98 -1.45
C ILE A 292 7.70 6.10 -0.14
N THR A 293 6.95 5.05 0.24
CA THR A 293 6.26 5.01 1.53
C THR A 293 7.24 5.20 2.69
N ALA A 294 8.35 4.46 2.70
CA ALA A 294 9.36 4.55 3.76
C ALA A 294 10.12 5.88 3.74
N LEU A 295 10.55 6.33 2.57
CA LEU A 295 11.30 7.59 2.39
C LEU A 295 10.44 8.82 2.72
N GLY A 296 9.17 8.83 2.31
CA GLY A 296 8.24 9.92 2.57
C GLY A 296 7.99 10.11 4.06
N LEU A 297 7.72 9.02 4.79
CA LEU A 297 7.56 9.09 6.24
C LEU A 297 8.86 9.50 6.95
N SER A 298 10.02 9.08 6.45
CA SER A 298 11.32 9.52 6.98
C SER A 298 11.54 11.01 6.73
N ALA A 299 11.20 11.52 5.54
CA ALA A 299 11.29 12.94 5.21
C ALA A 299 10.39 13.80 6.10
N ALA A 300 9.16 13.33 6.39
CA ALA A 300 8.24 14.03 7.29
C ALA A 300 8.76 14.10 8.73
N ARG A 301 9.35 13.02 9.23
CA ARG A 301 9.99 13.00 10.57
C ARG A 301 11.14 13.98 10.65
N THR A 302 11.97 14.05 9.63
CA THR A 302 13.11 14.98 9.55
C THR A 302 12.64 16.44 9.43
N ALA A 303 11.56 16.69 8.67
CA ALA A 303 11.02 18.05 8.49
C ALA A 303 10.35 18.59 9.75
N ALA A 304 9.80 17.73 10.61
CA ALA A 304 9.07 18.16 11.81
C ALA A 304 9.49 17.34 13.05
N PRO A 305 10.74 17.44 13.52
CA PRO A 305 11.27 16.63 14.62
C PRO A 305 10.51 16.84 15.93
N ASN A 306 10.00 18.03 16.17
CA ASN A 306 9.22 18.37 17.36
C ASN A 306 7.72 18.01 17.24
N ARG A 307 7.26 17.56 16.07
CA ARG A 307 5.85 17.22 15.77
C ARG A 307 5.73 15.95 14.94
N VAL A 308 6.55 14.96 15.20
CA VAL A 308 6.64 13.72 14.41
C VAL A 308 5.29 13.02 14.28
N ALA A 309 4.52 12.90 15.37
CA ALA A 309 3.20 12.26 15.36
C ALA A 309 2.24 12.98 14.42
N PHE A 310 2.18 14.31 14.46
CA PHE A 310 1.37 15.11 13.56
C PHE A 310 1.81 14.94 12.10
N ALA A 311 3.11 15.02 11.83
CA ALA A 311 3.66 14.89 10.48
C ALA A 311 3.31 13.52 9.86
N VAL A 312 3.56 12.43 10.59
CA VAL A 312 3.28 11.07 10.13
C VAL A 312 1.78 10.84 9.93
N SER A 313 0.94 11.30 10.88
CA SER A 313 -0.51 11.17 10.74
C SER A 313 -1.05 11.95 9.55
N SER A 314 -0.62 13.20 9.35
CA SER A 314 -1.06 14.02 8.22
C SER A 314 -0.60 13.43 6.88
N MET A 315 0.62 12.91 6.79
CA MET A 315 1.09 12.16 5.63
C MET A 315 0.20 10.94 5.35
N THR A 316 -0.13 10.16 6.38
CA THR A 316 -0.97 8.96 6.24
C THR A 316 -2.38 9.32 5.79
N VAL A 317 -2.97 10.38 6.33
CA VAL A 317 -4.30 10.86 5.90
C VAL A 317 -4.28 11.30 4.43
N ALA A 318 -3.32 12.15 4.04
CA ALA A 318 -3.19 12.62 2.66
C ALA A 318 -3.00 11.46 1.67
N PHE A 319 -2.14 10.50 2.02
CA PHE A 319 -1.92 9.28 1.25
C PHE A 319 -3.19 8.45 1.09
N SER A 320 -3.92 8.24 2.19
CA SER A 320 -5.16 7.47 2.17
C SER A 320 -6.25 8.15 1.35
N LEU A 321 -6.33 9.50 1.36
CA LEU A 321 -7.24 10.25 0.50
C LEU A 321 -6.88 10.07 -0.98
N GLY A 322 -5.60 10.13 -1.33
CA GLY A 322 -5.13 9.83 -2.68
C GLY A 322 -5.54 8.42 -3.12
N GLN A 323 -5.29 7.43 -2.28
CA GLN A 323 -5.67 6.04 -2.54
C GLN A 323 -7.18 5.83 -2.65
N LEU A 324 -7.97 6.55 -1.88
CA LEU A 324 -9.43 6.50 -1.96
C LEU A 324 -9.94 7.03 -3.31
N ILE A 325 -9.42 8.17 -3.74
CA ILE A 325 -9.88 8.86 -4.95
C ILE A 325 -9.35 8.17 -6.22
N GLY A 326 -8.12 7.65 -6.18
CA GLY A 326 -7.42 7.09 -7.33
C GLY A 326 -8.21 6.02 -8.09
N PRO A 327 -8.56 4.88 -7.49
CA PRO A 327 -9.28 3.82 -8.17
C PRO A 327 -10.68 4.23 -8.64
N ALA A 328 -11.40 5.01 -7.82
CA ALA A 328 -12.75 5.49 -8.15
C ALA A 328 -12.74 6.39 -9.41
N VAL A 329 -11.77 7.30 -9.51
CA VAL A 329 -11.61 8.18 -10.68
C VAL A 329 -11.11 7.38 -11.87
N SER A 330 -10.10 6.55 -11.70
CA SER A 330 -9.47 5.80 -12.79
C SER A 330 -10.40 4.77 -13.40
N GLY A 331 -11.22 4.10 -12.60
CA GLY A 331 -12.23 3.16 -13.10
C GLY A 331 -13.27 3.87 -13.99
N ARG A 332 -13.78 5.04 -13.55
CA ARG A 332 -14.72 5.85 -14.35
C ARG A 332 -14.08 6.37 -15.64
N MET A 333 -12.82 6.81 -15.57
CA MET A 333 -12.09 7.22 -16.76
C MET A 333 -11.90 6.05 -17.73
N ALA A 334 -11.58 4.86 -17.24
CA ALA A 334 -11.40 3.67 -18.07
C ALA A 334 -12.73 3.22 -18.73
N ASP A 335 -13.85 3.32 -18.04
CA ASP A 335 -15.17 3.03 -18.62
C ASP A 335 -15.56 4.06 -19.70
N ALA A 336 -15.21 5.34 -19.51
CA ALA A 336 -15.52 6.41 -20.46
C ALA A 336 -14.65 6.42 -21.70
N SER A 337 -13.32 6.17 -21.54
CA SER A 337 -12.36 6.19 -22.67
C SER A 337 -12.18 4.84 -23.36
N GLY A 338 -12.60 3.78 -22.70
CA GLY A 338 -12.35 2.41 -23.16
C GLY A 338 -10.94 1.88 -22.82
N ASP A 339 -10.05 2.66 -22.18
CA ASP A 339 -8.70 2.26 -21.80
C ASP A 339 -8.23 2.96 -20.51
N PHE A 340 -6.99 2.67 -20.07
CA PHE A 340 -6.40 3.27 -18.87
C PHE A 340 -5.38 4.39 -19.17
N VAL A 341 -5.23 4.81 -20.42
CA VAL A 341 -4.21 5.80 -20.83
C VAL A 341 -4.38 7.11 -20.08
N MET A 342 -5.59 7.69 -20.14
CA MET A 342 -5.86 8.98 -19.50
C MET A 342 -5.71 8.91 -17.97
N ALA A 343 -6.15 7.82 -17.35
CA ALA A 343 -5.99 7.60 -15.90
C ALA A 343 -4.51 7.52 -15.50
N SER A 344 -3.70 6.82 -16.29
CA SER A 344 -2.25 6.68 -16.07
C SER A 344 -1.50 8.00 -16.30
N LEU A 345 -1.88 8.78 -17.29
CA LEU A 345 -1.31 10.12 -17.53
C LEU A 345 -1.62 11.08 -16.37
N LEU A 346 -2.87 11.10 -15.90
CA LEU A 346 -3.25 11.90 -14.73
C LEU A 346 -2.43 11.50 -13.49
N ALA A 347 -2.31 10.20 -13.24
CA ALA A 347 -1.52 9.66 -12.13
C ALA A 347 -0.04 10.07 -12.23
N ALA A 348 0.55 10.00 -13.43
CA ALA A 348 1.93 10.42 -13.66
C ALA A 348 2.13 11.93 -13.47
N VAL A 349 1.20 12.76 -13.94
CA VAL A 349 1.24 14.22 -13.71
C VAL A 349 1.27 14.53 -12.22
N LEU A 350 0.43 13.84 -11.42
CA LEU A 350 0.42 14.02 -9.97
C LEU A 350 1.73 13.56 -9.32
N LEU A 351 2.34 12.45 -9.78
CA LEU A 351 3.65 11.99 -9.31
C LEU A 351 4.78 12.96 -9.65
N VAL A 352 4.77 13.54 -10.85
CA VAL A 352 5.72 14.59 -11.26
C VAL A 352 5.52 15.84 -10.41
N ALA A 353 4.27 16.24 -10.15
CA ALA A 353 3.95 17.33 -9.25
C ALA A 353 4.45 17.05 -7.81
N ALA A 354 4.28 15.80 -7.32
CA ALA A 354 4.83 15.38 -6.03
C ALA A 354 6.35 15.54 -6.00
N ALA A 355 7.07 15.11 -7.05
CA ALA A 355 8.51 15.31 -7.16
C ALA A 355 8.91 16.80 -7.15
N GLY A 356 8.12 17.68 -7.78
CA GLY A 356 8.32 19.13 -7.78
C GLY A 356 8.12 19.80 -6.42
N LEU A 357 7.27 19.19 -5.57
CA LEU A 357 7.02 19.67 -4.21
C LEU A 357 8.15 19.30 -3.23
N VAL A 358 8.95 18.27 -3.53
CA VAL A 358 10.10 17.89 -2.71
C VAL A 358 11.22 18.91 -2.90
N ARG A 359 11.38 19.79 -1.92
CA ARG A 359 12.45 20.82 -1.90
C ARG A 359 13.09 20.85 -0.52
N PRO A 360 14.42 21.06 -0.44
CA PRO A 360 15.05 21.31 0.85
C PRO A 360 14.40 22.53 1.50
N GLY A 361 14.11 22.44 2.80
CA GLY A 361 13.72 23.60 3.58
C GLY A 361 14.82 24.67 3.49
N LYS A 362 14.46 25.95 3.55
CA LYS A 362 15.46 26.97 3.80
C LYS A 362 16.12 26.62 5.13
N ALA A 363 17.42 26.31 5.11
CA ALA A 363 18.18 26.23 6.35
C ALA A 363 17.89 27.51 7.14
N ALA A 364 17.42 27.38 8.38
CA ALA A 364 17.40 28.51 9.27
C ALA A 364 18.85 29.01 9.35
N VAL A 365 19.10 30.17 8.79
CA VAL A 365 20.39 30.85 8.94
C VAL A 365 20.44 31.22 10.41
N THR A 366 21.16 30.41 11.19
CA THR A 366 21.55 30.70 12.57
C THR A 366 22.82 31.54 12.54
#